data_645312da51e42aad1f1c4835599fef3f
#
_entry.id   645312da51e42aad1f1c4835599fef3f
#
_cell.length_a   1.000
_cell.length_b   1.000
_cell.length_c   1.000
_cell.angle_alpha   90.00
_cell.angle_beta   90.00
_cell.angle_gamma   90.00
#
_symmetry.space_group_name_H-M   'P 1'
#
loop_
_entity.id
_entity.type
_entity.pdbx_description
1 polymer ?
#
loop_
_entity_poly.entity_id
_entity_poly.type
_entity_poly.pdbx_seq_one_letter_code
_entity_poly.pdbx_strand_id
1 'polypeptide(L)'
;PNTKVTTVTSRSENGKIVSDHFPSLGGIYTLTFQSPEDAKLEECDVVFFATPNGVAMKEVPDLLAKGVRIIDLSADFRIHDITIWEKWYGMTHACPHLVSQAVYGLCEMNKQDIAKAHLIANPGCYPTCVSLPLLPLLKQSCLKEDMPLIADCKSGVSGAGRKTSIGSLLCEAGDNFKAYNISGHRHLPEI
;
A
#
# COMPACT_ATOMS: atom_id res chain seq x y z
N PRO A 1 -14.15 11.03 15.47
CA PRO A 1 -13.78 10.10 14.40
C PRO A 1 -14.99 9.25 14.04
N ASN A 2 -15.21 9.06 12.74
CA ASN A 2 -16.37 8.32 12.24
C ASN A 2 -16.05 6.82 12.02
N THR A 3 -14.90 6.36 12.53
CA THR A 3 -14.41 4.99 12.31
C THR A 3 -13.98 4.37 13.63
N LYS A 4 -14.32 3.11 13.82
CA LYS A 4 -13.89 2.29 14.97
C LYS A 4 -13.06 1.12 14.45
N VAL A 5 -11.83 0.98 14.96
CA VAL A 5 -11.03 -0.23 14.74
C VAL A 5 -11.59 -1.33 15.63
N THR A 6 -12.05 -2.40 15.02
CA THR A 6 -12.66 -3.54 15.71
C THR A 6 -11.74 -4.75 15.78
N THR A 7 -10.89 -4.94 14.75
CA THR A 7 -10.05 -6.11 14.58
C THR A 7 -8.67 -5.71 14.06
N VAL A 8 -7.64 -6.32 14.61
CA VAL A 8 -6.26 -6.19 14.13
C VAL A 8 -5.67 -7.59 14.00
N THR A 9 -5.13 -7.92 12.82
CA THR A 9 -4.59 -9.25 12.56
C THR A 9 -3.07 -9.26 12.46
N SER A 10 -2.46 -10.33 12.93
CA SER A 10 -1.05 -10.64 12.73
C SER A 10 -0.80 -12.13 12.96
N ARG A 11 -0.08 -12.79 12.03
CA ARG A 11 0.32 -14.19 12.24
C ARG A 11 1.42 -14.34 13.31
N SER A 12 2.35 -13.39 13.36
CA SER A 12 3.49 -13.45 14.30
C SER A 12 3.16 -12.95 15.71
N GLU A 13 2.17 -12.06 15.83
CA GLU A 13 1.83 -11.39 17.09
C GLU A 13 0.50 -11.87 17.67
N ASN A 14 -0.08 -12.93 17.12
CA ASN A 14 -1.38 -13.47 17.58
C ASN A 14 -1.39 -13.67 19.11
N GLY A 15 -2.47 -13.22 19.77
CA GLY A 15 -2.66 -13.28 21.21
C GLY A 15 -1.99 -12.15 22.01
N LYS A 16 -1.15 -11.32 21.39
CA LYS A 16 -0.50 -10.19 22.08
C LYS A 16 -1.38 -8.95 22.06
N ILE A 17 -1.28 -8.13 23.10
CA ILE A 17 -2.00 -6.86 23.18
C ILE A 17 -1.35 -5.85 22.23
N VAL A 18 -2.18 -5.14 21.46
CA VAL A 18 -1.71 -4.18 20.45
C VAL A 18 -0.90 -3.05 21.07
N SER A 19 -1.29 -2.56 22.25
CA SER A 19 -0.57 -1.49 22.95
C SER A 19 0.79 -1.91 23.50
N ASP A 20 1.03 -3.22 23.74
CA ASP A 20 2.37 -3.69 24.13
C ASP A 20 3.34 -3.59 22.97
N HIS A 21 2.83 -3.78 21.75
CA HIS A 21 3.61 -3.65 20.53
C HIS A 21 3.72 -2.20 20.03
N PHE A 22 2.68 -1.41 20.29
CA PHE A 22 2.59 0.02 19.96
C PHE A 22 2.23 0.84 21.19
N PRO A 23 3.21 1.18 22.05
CA PRO A 23 2.95 1.86 23.33
C PRO A 23 2.17 3.18 23.22
N SER A 24 2.29 3.87 22.09
CA SER A 24 1.52 5.09 21.80
C SER A 24 0.00 4.88 21.75
N LEU A 25 -0.46 3.65 21.65
CA LEU A 25 -1.89 3.29 21.65
C LEU A 25 -2.39 2.88 23.04
N GLY A 26 -1.50 2.88 24.06
CA GLY A 26 -1.86 2.58 25.44
C GLY A 26 -2.95 3.52 25.96
N GLY A 27 -3.98 2.96 26.59
CA GLY A 27 -5.14 3.70 27.08
C GLY A 27 -6.15 4.13 26.01
N ILE A 28 -5.84 3.95 24.69
CA ILE A 28 -6.73 4.27 23.58
C ILE A 28 -7.42 3.03 23.08
N TYR A 29 -6.68 1.93 22.89
CA TYR A 29 -7.18 0.65 22.40
C TYR A 29 -6.76 -0.50 23.32
N THR A 30 -7.68 -1.43 23.54
CA THR A 30 -7.46 -2.69 24.30
C THR A 30 -7.50 -3.91 23.37
N LEU A 31 -7.25 -3.70 22.08
CA LEU A 31 -7.31 -4.77 21.09
C LEU A 31 -6.16 -5.75 21.26
N THR A 32 -6.43 -7.01 20.98
CA THR A 32 -5.46 -8.09 20.88
C THR A 32 -5.30 -8.48 19.41
N PHE A 33 -4.08 -8.76 18.97
CA PHE A 33 -3.86 -9.33 17.65
C PHE A 33 -4.52 -10.70 17.54
N GLN A 34 -5.23 -10.92 16.45
CA GLN A 34 -5.85 -12.19 16.09
C GLN A 34 -5.11 -12.80 14.88
N SER A 35 -5.19 -14.12 14.73
CA SER A 35 -4.79 -14.72 13.45
C SER A 35 -5.78 -14.29 12.35
N PRO A 36 -5.33 -14.13 11.09
CA PRO A 36 -6.27 -13.84 10.00
C PRO A 36 -7.37 -14.91 9.85
N GLU A 37 -7.05 -16.14 10.19
CA GLU A 37 -7.94 -17.30 10.10
C GLU A 37 -9.08 -17.27 11.14
N ASP A 38 -8.80 -16.70 12.33
CA ASP A 38 -9.78 -16.58 13.43
C ASP A 38 -10.52 -15.23 13.39
N ALA A 39 -9.97 -14.25 12.67
CA ALA A 39 -10.55 -12.93 12.57
C ALA A 39 -11.76 -12.93 11.63
N LYS A 40 -12.89 -12.46 12.14
CA LYS A 40 -14.12 -12.32 11.35
C LYS A 40 -14.10 -11.05 10.52
N LEU A 41 -13.20 -11.01 9.53
CA LEU A 41 -13.02 -9.83 8.66
C LEU A 41 -14.26 -9.51 7.83
N GLU A 42 -15.10 -10.50 7.56
CA GLU A 42 -16.38 -10.35 6.87
C GLU A 42 -17.44 -9.58 7.68
N GLU A 43 -17.26 -9.41 8.98
CA GLU A 43 -18.14 -8.58 9.83
C GLU A 43 -17.72 -7.09 9.82
N CYS A 44 -16.62 -6.75 9.13
CA CYS A 44 -16.11 -5.38 9.03
C CYS A 44 -16.73 -4.66 7.83
N ASP A 45 -17.03 -3.36 7.98
CA ASP A 45 -17.44 -2.51 6.85
C ASP A 45 -16.28 -2.25 5.87
N VAL A 46 -15.04 -2.16 6.41
CA VAL A 46 -13.81 -1.89 5.66
C VAL A 46 -12.66 -2.70 6.22
N VAL A 47 -11.88 -3.32 5.35
CA VAL A 47 -10.63 -4.01 5.71
C VAL A 47 -9.44 -3.36 4.99
N PHE A 48 -8.41 -3.03 5.77
CA PHE A 48 -7.13 -2.53 5.27
C PHE A 48 -6.13 -3.68 5.19
N PHE A 49 -5.57 -3.91 4.02
CA PHE A 49 -4.47 -4.85 3.83
C PHE A 49 -3.13 -4.13 3.94
N ALA A 50 -2.52 -4.15 5.12
CA ALA A 50 -1.16 -3.67 5.37
C ALA A 50 -0.16 -4.85 5.35
N THR A 51 -0.31 -5.74 4.40
CA THR A 51 0.38 -7.02 4.29
C THR A 51 1.49 -6.96 3.23
N PRO A 52 2.43 -7.92 3.23
CA PRO A 52 3.35 -8.09 2.09
C PRO A 52 2.58 -8.33 0.78
N ASN A 53 3.22 -7.96 -0.34
CA ASN A 53 2.66 -8.24 -1.67
C ASN A 53 2.38 -9.74 -1.84
N GLY A 54 1.30 -10.07 -2.53
CA GLY A 54 0.87 -11.45 -2.77
C GLY A 54 -0.05 -12.03 -1.69
N VAL A 55 -0.35 -11.28 -0.62
CA VAL A 55 -1.30 -11.70 0.42
C VAL A 55 -2.71 -11.20 0.10
N ALA A 56 -2.87 -9.91 -0.16
CA ALA A 56 -4.17 -9.31 -0.43
C ALA A 56 -4.88 -9.99 -1.61
N MET A 57 -4.18 -10.24 -2.71
CA MET A 57 -4.76 -10.88 -3.90
C MET A 57 -5.30 -12.30 -3.67
N LYS A 58 -4.98 -12.96 -2.55
CA LYS A 58 -5.51 -14.28 -2.19
C LYS A 58 -6.76 -14.20 -1.32
N GLU A 59 -6.88 -13.16 -0.50
CA GLU A 59 -7.94 -13.03 0.50
C GLU A 59 -9.06 -12.09 0.05
N VAL A 60 -8.71 -11.09 -0.77
CA VAL A 60 -9.64 -10.07 -1.28
C VAL A 60 -10.84 -10.64 -2.02
N PRO A 61 -10.72 -11.67 -2.91
CA PRO A 61 -11.88 -12.19 -3.63
C PRO A 61 -13.02 -12.63 -2.71
N ASP A 62 -12.72 -13.35 -1.63
CA ASP A 62 -13.72 -13.87 -0.70
C ASP A 62 -14.38 -12.75 0.13
N LEU A 63 -13.61 -11.75 0.53
CA LEU A 63 -14.14 -10.61 1.27
C LEU A 63 -15.01 -9.70 0.40
N LEU A 64 -14.62 -9.45 -0.84
CA LEU A 64 -15.44 -8.71 -1.80
C LEU A 64 -16.76 -9.42 -2.09
N ALA A 65 -16.75 -10.75 -2.25
CA ALA A 65 -17.96 -11.55 -2.44
C ALA A 65 -18.94 -11.44 -1.25
N LYS A 66 -18.43 -11.16 -0.06
CA LYS A 66 -19.21 -10.92 1.17
C LYS A 66 -19.61 -9.43 1.34
N GLY A 67 -19.25 -8.57 0.38
CA GLY A 67 -19.63 -7.16 0.39
C GLY A 67 -18.72 -6.24 1.21
N VAL A 68 -17.59 -6.74 1.71
CA VAL A 68 -16.63 -5.95 2.48
C VAL A 68 -15.89 -4.98 1.54
N ARG A 69 -15.73 -3.75 1.96
CA ARG A 69 -14.89 -2.78 1.25
C ARG A 69 -13.42 -2.98 1.59
N ILE A 70 -12.56 -2.98 0.58
CA ILE A 70 -11.13 -3.27 0.72
C ILE A 70 -10.30 -2.04 0.38
N ILE A 71 -9.31 -1.74 1.22
CA ILE A 71 -8.24 -0.78 0.94
C ILE A 71 -6.92 -1.54 1.01
N ASP A 72 -6.35 -1.81 -0.15
CA ASP A 72 -5.07 -2.51 -0.25
C ASP A 72 -3.90 -1.51 -0.25
N LEU A 73 -3.04 -1.59 0.78
CA LEU A 73 -1.81 -0.81 0.87
C LEU A 73 -0.61 -1.55 0.26
N SER A 74 -0.78 -2.82 -0.14
CA SER A 74 0.21 -3.53 -0.92
C SER A 74 0.20 -3.06 -2.38
N ALA A 75 0.93 -3.74 -3.25
CA ALA A 75 0.96 -3.38 -4.67
C ALA A 75 0.10 -4.32 -5.54
N ASP A 76 -0.70 -5.20 -4.93
CA ASP A 76 -1.35 -6.29 -5.63
C ASP A 76 -2.35 -5.82 -6.70
N PHE A 77 -2.96 -4.64 -6.53
CA PHE A 77 -4.00 -4.13 -7.43
C PHE A 77 -3.66 -2.79 -8.10
N ARG A 78 -2.40 -2.31 -8.03
CA ARG A 78 -2.02 -0.98 -8.51
C ARG A 78 -1.75 -0.92 -10.01
N ILE A 79 -1.24 -2.00 -10.60
CA ILE A 79 -0.78 -2.05 -11.99
C ILE A 79 -1.75 -2.91 -12.78
N HIS A 80 -2.42 -2.32 -13.77
CA HIS A 80 -3.44 -3.00 -14.58
C HIS A 80 -2.86 -4.05 -15.51
N ASP A 81 -1.64 -3.84 -16.02
CA ASP A 81 -0.94 -4.85 -16.82
C ASP A 81 -0.34 -5.92 -15.92
N ILE A 82 -0.96 -7.10 -15.92
CA ILE A 82 -0.56 -8.23 -15.11
C ILE A 82 0.83 -8.73 -15.48
N THR A 83 1.20 -8.70 -16.75
CA THR A 83 2.53 -9.13 -17.21
C THR A 83 3.62 -8.22 -16.63
N ILE A 84 3.36 -6.92 -16.61
CA ILE A 84 4.24 -5.93 -15.98
C ILE A 84 4.29 -6.16 -14.47
N TRP A 85 3.14 -6.37 -13.82
CA TRP A 85 3.10 -6.62 -12.39
C TRP A 85 3.91 -7.89 -12.02
N GLU A 86 3.67 -9.01 -12.68
CA GLU A 86 4.37 -10.28 -12.45
C GLU A 86 5.87 -10.17 -12.66
N LYS A 87 6.29 -9.44 -13.70
CA LYS A 87 7.71 -9.15 -13.97
C LYS A 87 8.38 -8.40 -12.81
N TRP A 88 7.72 -7.38 -12.26
CA TRP A 88 8.31 -6.52 -11.21
C TRP A 88 8.23 -7.12 -9.81
N TYR A 89 7.22 -7.94 -9.54
CA TYR A 89 7.02 -8.56 -8.22
C TYR A 89 7.51 -10.01 -8.15
N GLY A 90 7.83 -10.64 -9.28
CA GLY A 90 8.46 -11.96 -9.35
C GLY A 90 7.54 -13.10 -8.90
N MET A 91 6.24 -12.96 -9.04
CA MET A 91 5.25 -13.96 -8.67
C MET A 91 4.03 -13.89 -9.60
N THR A 92 3.28 -15.00 -9.71
CA THR A 92 2.02 -15.05 -10.46
C THR A 92 0.90 -14.36 -9.68
N HIS A 93 0.12 -13.52 -10.36
CA HIS A 93 -1.01 -12.83 -9.76
C HIS A 93 -2.19 -13.79 -9.51
N ALA A 94 -2.66 -13.90 -8.26
CA ALA A 94 -3.67 -14.89 -7.86
C ALA A 94 -5.10 -14.55 -8.36
N CYS A 95 -5.42 -13.27 -8.56
CA CYS A 95 -6.76 -12.85 -9.01
C CYS A 95 -6.70 -11.70 -10.05
N PRO A 96 -6.12 -11.91 -11.23
CA PRO A 96 -5.93 -10.87 -12.24
C PRO A 96 -7.24 -10.21 -12.70
N HIS A 97 -8.35 -10.94 -12.66
CA HIS A 97 -9.67 -10.45 -13.05
C HIS A 97 -10.22 -9.32 -12.14
N LEU A 98 -9.70 -9.18 -10.92
CA LEU A 98 -10.11 -8.11 -10.00
C LEU A 98 -9.32 -6.81 -10.20
N VAL A 99 -8.17 -6.84 -10.86
CA VAL A 99 -7.33 -5.67 -11.03
C VAL A 99 -8.05 -4.55 -11.80
N SER A 100 -8.85 -4.91 -12.80
CA SER A 100 -9.67 -3.95 -13.57
C SER A 100 -10.81 -3.31 -12.75
N GLN A 101 -11.19 -3.91 -11.62
CA GLN A 101 -12.23 -3.40 -10.72
C GLN A 101 -11.65 -2.50 -9.62
N ALA A 102 -10.34 -2.54 -9.43
CA ALA A 102 -9.66 -1.74 -8.43
C ALA A 102 -9.61 -0.27 -8.87
N VAL A 103 -10.01 0.62 -7.98
CA VAL A 103 -9.83 2.06 -8.18
C VAL A 103 -8.49 2.48 -7.59
N TYR A 104 -7.66 3.16 -8.39
CA TYR A 104 -6.39 3.69 -7.92
C TYR A 104 -6.63 4.81 -6.90
N GLY A 105 -6.14 4.61 -5.68
CA GLY A 105 -6.50 5.36 -4.48
C GLY A 105 -5.85 6.72 -4.33
N LEU A 106 -5.40 7.38 -5.43
CA LEU A 106 -4.93 8.76 -5.38
C LEU A 106 -6.12 9.70 -5.29
N CYS A 107 -6.41 10.17 -4.08
CA CYS A 107 -7.64 10.90 -3.74
C CYS A 107 -7.81 12.18 -4.55
N GLU A 108 -6.73 12.87 -4.88
CA GLU A 108 -6.73 14.12 -5.65
C GLU A 108 -7.15 13.91 -7.10
N MET A 109 -7.01 12.67 -7.61
CA MET A 109 -7.42 12.29 -8.96
C MET A 109 -8.81 11.67 -9.00
N ASN A 110 -9.05 10.71 -8.11
CA ASN A 110 -10.12 9.71 -8.25
C ASN A 110 -11.13 9.79 -7.10
N LYS A 111 -11.27 10.95 -6.44
CA LYS A 111 -12.11 11.11 -5.23
C LYS A 111 -13.53 10.55 -5.38
N GLN A 112 -14.19 10.80 -6.53
CA GLN A 112 -15.57 10.37 -6.76
C GLN A 112 -15.67 8.86 -6.96
N ASP A 113 -14.70 8.27 -7.64
CA ASP A 113 -14.66 6.83 -7.92
C ASP A 113 -14.27 6.05 -6.65
N ILE A 114 -13.30 6.57 -5.88
CA ILE A 114 -12.91 6.01 -4.57
C ILE A 114 -14.11 5.94 -3.62
N ALA A 115 -14.96 6.97 -3.60
CA ALA A 115 -16.14 7.00 -2.73
C ALA A 115 -17.13 5.85 -3.02
N LYS A 116 -17.16 5.35 -4.25
CA LYS A 116 -18.06 4.29 -4.72
C LYS A 116 -17.38 2.91 -4.79
N ALA A 117 -16.05 2.87 -4.75
CA ALA A 117 -15.28 1.65 -4.94
C ALA A 117 -15.45 0.66 -3.78
N HIS A 118 -15.48 -0.62 -4.11
CA HIS A 118 -15.34 -1.71 -3.14
C HIS A 118 -13.90 -2.19 -3.01
N LEU A 119 -13.06 -2.00 -4.02
CA LEU A 119 -11.63 -2.31 -4.00
C LEU A 119 -10.84 -1.07 -4.35
N ILE A 120 -9.99 -0.64 -3.43
CA ILE A 120 -9.14 0.54 -3.57
C ILE A 120 -7.68 0.10 -3.50
N ALA A 121 -6.93 0.35 -4.56
CA ALA A 121 -5.48 0.15 -4.62
C ALA A 121 -4.77 1.42 -4.15
N ASN A 122 -4.36 1.45 -2.88
CA ASN A 122 -3.68 2.62 -2.32
C ASN A 122 -2.31 2.83 -2.96
N PRO A 123 -1.98 4.03 -3.45
CA PRO A 123 -0.73 4.30 -4.15
C PRO A 123 0.54 4.03 -3.33
N GLY A 124 1.62 3.70 -4.02
CA GLY A 124 2.95 3.71 -3.45
C GLY A 124 3.42 5.13 -3.09
N CYS A 125 4.40 5.25 -2.19
CA CYS A 125 4.91 6.55 -1.74
C CYS A 125 5.54 7.38 -2.88
N TYR A 126 6.40 6.77 -3.70
CA TYR A 126 6.98 7.47 -4.85
C TYR A 126 5.96 7.79 -5.95
N PRO A 127 5.07 6.88 -6.37
CA PRO A 127 3.98 7.23 -7.27
C PRO A 127 3.16 8.42 -6.80
N THR A 128 2.83 8.49 -5.52
CA THR A 128 2.12 9.63 -4.95
C THR A 128 2.91 10.92 -5.08
N CYS A 129 4.19 10.92 -4.65
CA CYS A 129 5.00 12.14 -4.64
C CYS A 129 5.44 12.60 -6.03
N VAL A 130 5.48 11.72 -7.03
CA VAL A 130 5.78 12.06 -8.41
C VAL A 130 4.53 12.51 -9.16
N SER A 131 3.41 11.80 -8.98
CA SER A 131 2.18 12.09 -9.72
C SER A 131 1.55 13.42 -9.30
N LEU A 132 1.47 13.70 -8.00
CA LEU A 132 0.80 14.91 -7.51
C LEU A 132 1.34 16.21 -8.09
N PRO A 133 2.66 16.49 -8.16
CA PRO A 133 3.17 17.70 -8.79
C PRO A 133 3.12 17.69 -10.32
N LEU A 134 3.17 16.52 -10.97
CA LEU A 134 3.17 16.44 -12.42
C LEU A 134 1.76 16.50 -13.02
N LEU A 135 0.75 15.99 -12.34
CA LEU A 135 -0.62 15.95 -12.83
C LEU A 135 -1.19 17.32 -13.29
N PRO A 136 -1.03 18.43 -12.53
CA PRO A 136 -1.50 19.73 -12.99
C PRO A 136 -0.81 20.17 -14.28
N LEU A 137 0.49 19.91 -14.41
CA LEU A 137 1.28 20.26 -15.59
C LEU A 137 0.85 19.44 -16.83
N LEU A 138 0.61 18.15 -16.63
CA LEU A 138 0.10 17.26 -17.68
C LEU A 138 -1.30 17.69 -18.14
N LYS A 139 -2.20 17.98 -17.19
CA LYS A 139 -3.56 18.43 -17.52
C LYS A 139 -3.61 19.76 -18.29
N GLN A 140 -2.60 20.62 -18.11
CA GLN A 140 -2.48 21.89 -18.80
C GLN A 140 -1.60 21.80 -20.05
N SER A 141 -1.12 20.60 -20.44
CA SER A 141 -0.20 20.39 -21.56
C SER A 141 1.06 21.27 -21.48
N CYS A 142 1.55 21.50 -20.25
CA CYS A 142 2.71 22.33 -20.00
C CYS A 142 4.05 21.58 -20.16
N LEU A 143 4.00 20.26 -20.36
CA LEU A 143 5.20 19.44 -20.54
C LEU A 143 5.54 19.30 -22.03
N LYS A 144 6.84 19.34 -22.33
CA LYS A 144 7.34 19.06 -23.68
C LYS A 144 7.45 17.56 -23.90
N GLU A 145 6.89 17.05 -24.98
CA GLU A 145 6.85 15.62 -25.30
C GLU A 145 8.23 15.02 -25.59
N ASP A 146 9.18 15.84 -26.07
CA ASP A 146 10.53 15.43 -26.44
C ASP A 146 11.56 15.53 -25.29
N MET A 147 11.12 15.92 -24.10
CA MET A 147 11.98 16.07 -22.93
C MET A 147 11.73 14.99 -21.89
N PRO A 148 12.79 14.35 -21.36
CA PRO A 148 12.63 13.39 -20.29
C PRO A 148 12.15 14.08 -19.00
N LEU A 149 11.24 13.42 -18.27
CA LEU A 149 10.87 13.84 -16.94
C LEU A 149 11.85 13.23 -15.93
N ILE A 150 12.44 14.07 -15.10
CA ILE A 150 13.37 13.66 -14.05
C ILE A 150 12.72 13.90 -12.69
N ALA A 151 12.50 12.82 -11.94
CA ALA A 151 11.98 12.87 -10.58
C ALA A 151 13.07 12.43 -9.59
N ASP A 152 13.71 13.40 -8.93
CA ASP A 152 14.72 13.15 -7.90
C ASP A 152 14.05 13.01 -6.53
N CYS A 153 13.63 11.79 -6.20
CA CYS A 153 12.84 11.47 -5.01
C CYS A 153 13.74 11.04 -3.84
N LYS A 154 13.52 11.64 -2.66
CA LYS A 154 14.21 11.31 -1.42
C LYS A 154 13.25 10.62 -0.46
N SER A 155 13.71 9.56 0.20
CA SER A 155 12.94 8.82 1.19
C SER A 155 13.68 8.77 2.53
N GLY A 156 12.97 9.06 3.61
CA GLY A 156 13.47 8.79 4.95
C GLY A 156 13.59 7.28 5.21
N VAL A 157 14.46 6.89 6.13
CA VAL A 157 14.70 5.48 6.48
C VAL A 157 13.44 4.76 6.94
N SER A 158 12.50 5.46 7.55
CA SER A 158 11.19 4.92 7.96
C SER A 158 10.36 4.39 6.78
N GLY A 159 10.61 4.88 5.56
CA GLY A 159 9.97 4.37 4.34
C GLY A 159 10.33 2.92 3.99
N ALA A 160 11.42 2.38 4.55
CA ALA A 160 11.79 0.97 4.42
C ALA A 160 10.93 0.04 5.30
N GLY A 161 10.07 0.59 6.15
CA GLY A 161 9.26 -0.15 7.09
C GLY A 161 10.05 -0.65 8.32
N ARG A 162 9.46 -1.60 9.07
CA ARG A 162 10.02 -2.08 10.35
C ARG A 162 11.02 -3.24 10.22
N LYS A 163 11.22 -3.77 9.01
CA LYS A 163 12.18 -4.86 8.81
C LYS A 163 13.60 -4.34 9.04
N THR A 164 14.28 -4.89 10.04
CA THR A 164 15.67 -4.54 10.36
C THR A 164 16.61 -4.93 9.22
N SER A 165 17.46 -4.01 8.81
CA SER A 165 18.55 -4.23 7.87
C SER A 165 19.73 -3.35 8.26
N ILE A 166 20.94 -3.73 7.88
CA ILE A 166 22.15 -2.93 8.18
C ILE A 166 21.96 -1.49 7.69
N GLY A 167 21.53 -1.29 6.47
CA GLY A 167 21.36 0.05 5.89
C GLY A 167 20.25 0.92 6.52
N SER A 168 19.41 0.35 7.42
CA SER A 168 18.39 1.09 8.16
C SER A 168 18.72 1.25 9.65
N LEU A 169 19.89 0.79 10.11
CA LEU A 169 20.36 1.04 11.48
C LEU A 169 20.66 2.52 11.66
N LEU A 170 20.39 3.05 12.86
CA LEU A 170 20.61 4.46 13.17
C LEU A 170 22.05 4.90 12.89
N CYS A 171 23.05 4.08 13.26
CA CYS A 171 24.48 4.35 13.04
C CYS A 171 24.87 4.34 11.54
N GLU A 172 24.10 3.70 10.68
CA GLU A 172 24.35 3.65 9.23
C GLU A 172 23.54 4.68 8.46
N ALA A 173 22.34 4.99 8.93
CA ALA A 173 21.39 5.89 8.27
C ALA A 173 21.47 7.33 8.79
N GLY A 174 22.00 7.54 10.01
CA GLY A 174 22.19 8.87 10.58
C GLY A 174 23.22 9.68 9.76
N ASP A 175 22.88 10.92 9.43
CA ASP A 175 23.72 11.84 8.63
C ASP A 175 24.22 11.26 7.30
N ASN A 176 23.52 10.26 6.77
CA ASN A 176 23.88 9.57 5.53
C ASN A 176 22.80 9.75 4.47
N PHE A 177 23.24 9.83 3.22
CA PHE A 177 22.39 9.89 2.05
C PHE A 177 22.96 9.04 0.92
N LYS A 178 22.27 7.98 0.53
CA LYS A 178 22.73 7.09 -0.52
C LYS A 178 21.65 6.75 -1.54
N ALA A 179 22.06 6.59 -2.80
CA ALA A 179 21.19 6.07 -3.83
C ALA A 179 20.93 4.57 -3.63
N TYR A 180 19.73 4.11 -3.99
CA TYR A 180 19.36 2.70 -3.98
C TYR A 180 18.49 2.37 -5.20
N ASN A 181 18.39 1.10 -5.55
CA ASN A 181 17.62 0.61 -6.70
C ASN A 181 17.89 1.37 -8.01
N ILE A 182 19.17 1.69 -8.29
CA ILE A 182 19.61 2.50 -9.43
C ILE A 182 19.24 1.87 -10.77
N SER A 183 19.29 0.53 -10.86
CA SER A 183 18.95 -0.22 -12.08
C SER A 183 17.44 -0.33 -12.34
N GLY A 184 16.61 0.10 -11.42
CA GLY A 184 15.15 0.06 -11.53
C GLY A 184 14.47 -0.06 -10.16
N HIS A 185 13.38 0.65 -9.98
CA HIS A 185 12.58 0.62 -8.78
C HIS A 185 11.18 0.09 -9.10
N ARG A 186 10.64 -0.79 -8.25
CA ARG A 186 9.32 -1.43 -8.46
C ARG A 186 8.12 -0.45 -8.53
N HIS A 187 8.30 0.81 -8.11
CA HIS A 187 7.29 1.86 -8.30
C HIS A 187 7.35 2.51 -9.69
N LEU A 188 8.38 2.22 -10.51
CA LEU A 188 8.50 2.81 -11.84
C LEU A 188 7.31 2.49 -12.75
N PRO A 189 6.84 1.25 -12.87
CA PRO A 189 5.69 0.93 -13.70
C PRO A 189 4.37 1.51 -13.17
N GLU A 190 4.28 1.79 -11.87
CA GLU A 190 3.12 2.44 -11.26
C GLU A 190 3.07 3.94 -11.58
N ILE A 191 4.24 4.60 -11.69
CA ILE A 191 4.37 6.02 -12.04
C ILE A 191 3.96 6.27 -13.48
#